data_a5d712dcb12c53b92427ef4cd72bf174
#
_entry.id   a5d712dcb12c53b92427ef4cd72bf174
#
_cell.length_a   1.000
_cell.length_b   1.000
_cell.length_c   1.000
_cell.angle_alpha   90.00
_cell.angle_beta   90.00
_cell.angle_gamma   90.00
#
_symmetry.space_group_name_H-M   'P 1'
#
loop_
_entity.id
_entity.type
_entity.pdbx_description
1 polymer ?
#
loop_
_entity_poly.entity_id
_entity_poly.type
_entity_poly.pdbx_seq_one_letter_code
_entity_poly.pdbx_strand_id
1 'polypeptide(L)'
;MNPKAIKLHGVALLDYFNGDENATIIIRRDDGYESPLPVRLFFREPSEFIPTNKAAIENCRGHVLDVGAGTGLYSLALQQKGFTVTAIDINQQAVEIMIQRSVKDVQCADIFEYSEGQFDTIGLFR
;
A
#
# COMPACT_ATOMS: atom_id res chain seq x y z
N MET A 1 2.30 1.53 17.03
CA MET A 1 2.18 0.29 16.23
C MET A 1 3.29 -0.68 16.65
N ASN A 2 2.99 -1.97 16.74
CA ASN A 2 3.96 -2.97 17.15
C ASN A 2 5.02 -3.19 16.06
N PRO A 3 6.32 -2.92 16.31
CA PRO A 3 7.37 -3.10 15.29
C PRO A 3 7.47 -4.54 14.76
N LYS A 4 7.19 -5.52 15.61
CA LYS A 4 7.21 -6.94 15.19
C LYS A 4 6.09 -7.22 14.19
N ALA A 5 4.90 -6.68 14.40
CA ALA A 5 3.76 -6.85 13.49
C ALA A 5 4.04 -6.18 12.13
N ILE A 6 4.66 -5.01 12.13
CA ILE A 6 5.07 -4.32 10.90
C ILE A 6 6.05 -5.19 10.11
N LYS A 7 7.05 -5.74 10.77
CA LYS A 7 8.05 -6.61 10.15
C LYS A 7 7.43 -7.87 9.56
N LEU A 8 6.56 -8.54 10.30
CA LEU A 8 5.90 -9.76 9.83
C LEU A 8 5.00 -9.51 8.63
N HIS A 9 4.30 -8.38 8.64
CA HIS A 9 3.48 -7.97 7.50
C HIS A 9 4.35 -7.78 6.25
N GLY A 10 5.46 -7.06 6.38
CA GLY A 10 6.39 -6.84 5.28
C GLY A 10 7.02 -8.12 4.75
N VAL A 11 7.38 -9.05 5.62
CA VAL A 11 7.92 -10.35 5.22
C VAL A 11 6.89 -11.13 4.41
N ALA A 12 5.62 -11.14 4.82
CA ALA A 12 4.56 -11.82 4.08
C ALA A 12 4.35 -11.23 2.68
N LEU A 13 4.38 -9.90 2.56
CA LEU A 13 4.30 -9.22 1.26
C LEU A 13 5.47 -9.62 0.36
N LEU A 14 6.65 -9.63 0.92
CA LEU A 14 7.87 -9.95 0.18
C LEU A 14 7.88 -11.42 -0.27
N ASP A 15 7.43 -12.34 0.59
CA ASP A 15 7.32 -13.77 0.26
C ASP A 15 6.42 -13.96 -0.96
N TYR A 16 5.26 -13.32 -1.00
CA TYR A 16 4.37 -13.39 -2.15
C TYR A 16 5.05 -12.81 -3.40
N PHE A 17 5.65 -11.65 -3.25
CA PHE A 17 6.31 -10.98 -4.37
C PHE A 17 7.43 -11.82 -4.97
N ASN A 18 8.10 -12.62 -4.15
CA ASN A 18 9.19 -13.51 -4.57
C ASN A 18 8.72 -14.91 -5.00
N GLY A 19 7.42 -15.14 -5.09
CA GLY A 19 6.85 -16.34 -5.70
C GLY A 19 6.01 -17.25 -4.82
N ASP A 20 5.86 -16.97 -3.53
CA ASP A 20 4.98 -17.74 -2.66
C ASP A 20 3.52 -17.30 -2.83
N GLU A 21 2.83 -17.91 -3.78
CA GLU A 21 1.44 -17.60 -4.11
C GLU A 21 0.44 -17.89 -2.99
N ASN A 22 0.85 -18.67 -2.00
CA ASN A 22 0.01 -19.06 -0.87
C ASN A 22 0.26 -18.21 0.39
N ALA A 23 1.13 -17.21 0.33
CA ALA A 23 1.40 -16.33 1.45
C ALA A 23 0.10 -15.75 2.01
N THR A 24 -0.06 -15.80 3.32
CA THR A 24 -1.29 -15.40 4.02
C THR A 24 -0.93 -14.66 5.31
N ILE A 25 -1.73 -13.63 5.61
CA ILE A 25 -1.66 -12.91 6.87
C ILE A 25 -2.86 -13.35 7.72
N ILE A 26 -2.63 -13.66 8.98
CA ILE A 26 -3.71 -13.96 9.91
C ILE A 26 -4.07 -12.69 10.66
N ILE A 27 -5.31 -12.25 10.50
CA ILE A 27 -5.85 -11.11 11.24
C ILE A 27 -6.56 -11.64 12.48
N ARG A 28 -6.11 -11.19 13.66
CA ARG A 28 -6.71 -11.54 14.94
C ARG A 28 -7.49 -10.35 15.48
N ARG A 29 -8.73 -10.60 15.87
CA ARG A 29 -9.57 -9.63 16.56
C ARG A 29 -9.40 -9.73 18.07
N ASP A 30 -9.78 -8.69 18.79
CA ASP A 30 -9.69 -8.63 20.25
C ASP A 30 -10.52 -9.72 20.95
N ASP A 31 -11.58 -10.19 20.29
CA ASP A 31 -12.44 -11.26 20.78
C ASP A 31 -11.84 -12.67 20.54
N GLY A 32 -10.64 -12.75 19.99
CA GLY A 32 -9.95 -14.01 19.69
C GLY A 32 -10.29 -14.61 18.33
N TYR A 33 -11.22 -14.01 17.58
CA TYR A 33 -11.52 -14.48 16.23
C TYR A 33 -10.34 -14.22 15.30
N GLU A 34 -9.98 -15.24 14.53
CA GLU A 34 -8.90 -15.16 13.54
C GLU A 34 -9.45 -15.34 12.14
N SER A 35 -8.93 -14.56 11.20
CA SER A 35 -9.34 -14.60 9.80
C SER A 35 -8.10 -14.58 8.91
N PRO A 36 -7.97 -15.52 7.97
CA PRO A 36 -6.87 -15.47 7.00
C PRO A 36 -7.14 -14.40 5.95
N LEU A 37 -6.07 -13.67 5.59
CA LEU A 37 -6.11 -12.68 4.51
C LEU A 37 -5.04 -13.06 3.49
N PRO A 38 -5.41 -13.56 2.31
CA PRO A 38 -4.44 -13.89 1.28
C PRO A 38 -3.65 -12.66 0.84
N VAL A 39 -2.34 -12.78 0.82
CA VAL A 39 -1.45 -11.66 0.47
C VAL A 39 -1.66 -11.22 -0.97
N ARG A 40 -2.10 -12.10 -1.86
CA ARG A 40 -2.39 -11.74 -3.25
C ARG A 40 -3.35 -10.55 -3.38
N LEU A 41 -4.21 -10.33 -2.40
CA LEU A 41 -5.16 -9.21 -2.41
C LEU A 41 -4.47 -7.85 -2.37
N PHE A 42 -3.24 -7.79 -1.84
CA PHE A 42 -2.43 -6.57 -1.86
C PHE A 42 -1.74 -6.35 -3.21
N PHE A 43 -1.90 -7.29 -4.16
CA PHE A 43 -1.30 -7.21 -5.49
C PHE A 43 -2.35 -7.28 -6.60
N ARG A 44 -3.63 -7.08 -6.27
CA ARG A 44 -4.70 -7.15 -7.25
C ARG A 44 -4.61 -6.03 -8.29
N GLU A 45 -5.15 -6.30 -9.47
CA GLU A 45 -5.18 -5.33 -10.56
C GLU A 45 -6.31 -4.30 -10.37
N PRO A 46 -6.23 -3.13 -11.01
CA PRO A 46 -7.29 -2.12 -10.93
C PRO A 46 -8.68 -2.65 -11.31
N SER A 47 -8.77 -3.61 -12.22
CA SER A 47 -10.03 -4.25 -12.58
C SER A 47 -10.70 -5.00 -11.44
N GLU A 48 -9.95 -5.36 -10.41
CA GLU A 48 -10.43 -6.06 -9.22
C GLU A 48 -10.79 -5.09 -8.08
N PHE A 49 -10.63 -3.79 -8.28
CA PHE A 49 -10.95 -2.80 -7.24
C PHE A 49 -12.47 -2.76 -7.00
N ILE A 50 -12.85 -2.69 -5.73
CA ILE A 50 -14.24 -2.50 -5.34
C ILE A 50 -14.68 -1.06 -5.59
N PRO A 51 -16.01 -0.77 -5.67
CA PRO A 51 -16.51 0.56 -6.01
C PRO A 51 -15.97 1.69 -5.14
N THR A 52 -15.77 1.49 -3.84
CA THR A 52 -15.21 2.49 -2.94
C THR A 52 -13.78 2.87 -3.30
N ASN A 53 -12.96 1.90 -3.70
CA ASN A 53 -11.60 2.16 -4.17
C ASN A 53 -11.59 2.96 -5.47
N LYS A 54 -12.46 2.58 -6.41
CA LYS A 54 -12.60 3.30 -7.69
C LYS A 54 -13.03 4.73 -7.47
N ALA A 55 -14.01 4.96 -6.60
CA ALA A 55 -14.48 6.30 -6.27
C ALA A 55 -13.39 7.16 -5.63
N ALA A 56 -12.59 6.58 -4.73
CA ALA A 56 -11.48 7.29 -4.10
C ALA A 56 -10.45 7.76 -5.15
N ILE A 57 -10.11 6.89 -6.10
CA ILE A 57 -9.19 7.23 -7.18
C ILE A 57 -9.77 8.32 -8.08
N GLU A 58 -11.04 8.22 -8.43
CA GLU A 58 -11.73 9.21 -9.28
C GLU A 58 -11.79 10.59 -8.65
N ASN A 59 -11.79 10.68 -7.32
CA ASN A 59 -11.83 11.95 -6.59
C ASN A 59 -10.45 12.58 -6.38
N CYS A 60 -9.37 11.92 -6.75
CA CYS A 60 -8.02 12.48 -6.63
C CYS A 60 -7.83 13.67 -7.58
N ARG A 61 -7.01 14.61 -7.13
CA ARG A 61 -6.61 15.81 -7.88
C ARG A 61 -5.13 16.04 -7.75
N GLY A 62 -4.48 16.45 -8.83
CA GLY A 62 -3.11 16.96 -8.86
C GLY A 62 -2.05 16.00 -8.33
N HIS A 63 -1.23 16.50 -7.42
CA HIS A 63 -0.18 15.71 -6.76
C HIS A 63 -0.79 14.96 -5.58
N VAL A 64 -0.70 13.64 -5.60
CA VAL A 64 -1.32 12.76 -4.60
C VAL A 64 -0.26 12.19 -3.67
N LEU A 65 -0.50 12.28 -2.36
CA LEU A 65 0.26 11.55 -1.35
C LEU A 65 -0.52 10.29 -0.98
N ASP A 66 0.05 9.14 -1.27
CA ASP A 66 -0.50 7.83 -0.90
C ASP A 66 0.14 7.38 0.41
N VAL A 67 -0.61 7.45 1.51
CA VAL A 67 -0.14 7.14 2.86
C VAL A 67 -0.41 5.67 3.19
N GLY A 68 0.63 4.98 3.67
CA GLY A 68 0.53 3.54 3.93
C GLY A 68 0.34 2.78 2.63
N ALA A 69 1.15 3.10 1.63
CA ALA A 69 0.93 2.68 0.25
C ALA A 69 1.13 1.17 0.01
N GLY A 70 1.77 0.45 0.94
CA GLY A 70 1.92 -1.01 0.89
C GLY A 70 2.68 -1.48 -0.34
N THR A 71 2.00 -2.21 -1.21
CA THR A 71 2.59 -2.72 -2.46
C THR A 71 2.53 -1.73 -3.61
N GLY A 72 1.96 -0.53 -3.38
CA GLY A 72 1.80 0.48 -4.42
C GLY A 72 0.59 0.29 -5.31
N LEU A 73 -0.36 -0.50 -4.88
CA LEU A 73 -1.58 -0.85 -5.61
C LEU A 73 -2.29 0.38 -6.19
N TYR A 74 -2.56 1.36 -5.33
CA TYR A 74 -3.27 2.59 -5.74
C TYR A 74 -2.33 3.60 -6.38
N SER A 75 -1.08 3.68 -5.91
CA SER A 75 -0.07 4.54 -6.52
C SER A 75 0.16 4.18 -7.99
N LEU A 76 0.25 2.89 -8.31
CA LEU A 76 0.39 2.43 -9.69
C LEU A 76 -0.84 2.76 -10.53
N ALA A 77 -2.04 2.57 -9.99
CA ALA A 77 -3.28 2.90 -10.69
C ALA A 77 -3.36 4.40 -11.00
N LEU A 78 -2.98 5.24 -10.03
CA LEU A 78 -2.94 6.70 -10.21
C LEU A 78 -1.89 7.13 -11.23
N GLN A 79 -0.69 6.53 -11.19
CA GLN A 79 0.35 6.81 -12.19
C GLN A 79 -0.12 6.49 -13.60
N GLN A 80 -0.83 5.38 -13.78
CA GLN A 80 -1.38 4.99 -15.08
C GLN A 80 -2.39 6.01 -15.60
N LYS A 81 -3.07 6.72 -14.71
CA LYS A 81 -4.01 7.79 -15.08
C LYS A 81 -3.33 9.14 -15.30
N GLY A 82 -2.02 9.22 -15.12
CA GLY A 82 -1.24 10.43 -15.35
C GLY A 82 -1.04 11.32 -14.12
N PHE A 83 -1.42 10.86 -12.93
CA PHE A 83 -1.18 11.62 -11.70
C PHE A 83 0.28 11.56 -11.29
N THR A 84 0.76 12.64 -10.66
CA THR A 84 2.01 12.64 -9.91
C THR A 84 1.72 12.10 -8.52
N VAL A 85 2.40 11.03 -8.13
CA VAL A 85 2.14 10.35 -6.86
C VAL A 85 3.41 10.24 -6.05
N THR A 86 3.33 10.59 -4.77
CA THR A 86 4.35 10.27 -3.78
C THR A 86 3.76 9.21 -2.86
N ALA A 87 4.42 8.05 -2.77
CA ALA A 87 3.99 6.95 -1.91
C ALA A 87 4.88 6.89 -0.69
N ILE A 88 4.28 6.80 0.49
CA ILE A 88 5.03 6.59 1.73
C ILE A 88 4.50 5.37 2.46
N ASP A 89 5.41 4.64 3.09
CA ASP A 89 5.08 3.53 3.96
C ASP A 89 6.15 3.42 5.04
N ILE A 90 5.74 3.06 6.24
CA ILE A 90 6.66 2.86 7.36
C ILE A 90 7.45 1.55 7.21
N ASN A 91 6.96 0.64 6.40
CA ASN A 91 7.50 -0.69 6.20
C ASN A 91 8.55 -0.70 5.08
N GLN A 92 9.80 -0.99 5.41
CA GLN A 92 10.89 -1.00 4.44
C GLN A 92 10.70 -2.05 3.34
N GLN A 93 10.13 -3.21 3.65
CA GLN A 93 9.87 -4.25 2.65
C GLN A 93 8.82 -3.79 1.63
N ALA A 94 7.79 -3.09 2.10
CA ALA A 94 6.78 -2.50 1.21
C ALA A 94 7.41 -1.48 0.26
N VAL A 95 8.29 -0.63 0.77
CA VAL A 95 9.02 0.35 -0.04
C VAL A 95 9.84 -0.35 -1.13
N GLU A 96 10.55 -1.41 -0.78
CA GLU A 96 11.34 -2.19 -1.75
C GLU A 96 10.46 -2.79 -2.86
N ILE A 97 9.31 -3.33 -2.48
CA ILE A 97 8.34 -3.88 -3.44
C ILE A 97 7.85 -2.79 -4.39
N MET A 98 7.47 -1.63 -3.86
CA MET A 98 6.99 -0.52 -4.68
C MET A 98 8.03 -0.04 -5.67
N ILE A 99 9.29 0.06 -5.26
CA ILE A 99 10.39 0.45 -6.14
C ILE A 99 10.51 -0.55 -7.29
N GLN A 100 10.48 -1.84 -7.00
CA GLN A 100 10.57 -2.89 -8.01
C GLN A 100 9.34 -2.93 -8.93
N ARG A 101 8.18 -2.50 -8.45
CA ARG A 101 6.95 -2.41 -9.25
C ARG A 101 6.84 -1.10 -10.04
N SER A 102 7.86 -0.25 -9.98
CA SER A 102 7.95 1.00 -10.75
C SER A 102 7.05 2.13 -10.24
N VAL A 103 6.79 2.17 -8.95
CA VAL A 103 6.27 3.39 -8.31
C VAL A 103 7.40 4.41 -8.31
N LYS A 104 7.17 5.58 -8.89
CA LYS A 104 8.24 6.53 -9.25
C LYS A 104 8.83 7.27 -8.07
N ASP A 105 8.01 7.66 -7.10
CA ASP A 105 8.45 8.41 -5.91
C ASP A 105 7.97 7.67 -4.66
N VAL A 106 8.89 6.98 -4.01
CA VAL A 106 8.62 6.14 -2.84
C VAL A 106 9.57 6.50 -1.72
N GLN A 107 9.02 6.67 -0.53
CA GLN A 107 9.82 6.98 0.66
C GLN A 107 9.38 6.10 1.84
N CYS A 108 10.37 5.63 2.61
CA CYS A 108 10.10 4.97 3.89
C CYS A 108 9.92 6.07 4.94
N ALA A 109 8.68 6.33 5.34
CA ALA A 109 8.37 7.44 6.22
C ALA A 109 7.10 7.18 7.02
N ASP A 110 7.06 7.77 8.22
CA ASP A 110 5.87 7.85 9.05
C ASP A 110 5.15 9.16 8.74
N ILE A 111 3.85 9.11 8.45
CA ILE A 111 3.06 10.30 8.11
C ILE A 111 3.09 11.35 9.23
N PHE A 112 3.19 10.92 10.48
CA PHE A 112 3.22 11.85 11.63
C PHE A 112 4.52 12.65 11.70
N GLU A 113 5.58 12.20 11.02
CA GLU A 113 6.89 12.86 10.97
C GLU A 113 7.18 13.43 9.58
N TYR A 114 6.30 13.14 8.59
CA TYR A 114 6.50 13.54 7.20
C TYR A 114 6.05 14.97 6.97
N SER A 115 6.96 15.83 6.53
CA SER A 115 6.68 17.25 6.31
C SER A 115 7.17 17.75 4.95
N GLU A 116 7.58 16.85 4.07
CA GLU A 116 8.12 17.21 2.76
C GLU A 116 7.02 17.35 1.70
N GLY A 117 7.17 18.35 0.84
CA GLY A 117 6.33 18.55 -0.32
C GLY A 117 4.98 19.20 -0.04
N GLN A 118 4.28 19.47 -1.13
CA GLN A 118 2.92 19.99 -1.11
C GLN A 118 2.06 19.06 -1.95
N PHE A 119 0.87 18.73 -1.46
CA PHE A 119 -0.03 17.79 -2.10
C PHE A 119 -1.41 18.39 -2.29
N ASP A 120 -2.04 18.05 -3.40
CA ASP A 120 -3.42 18.44 -3.68
C ASP A 120 -4.41 17.42 -3.10
N THR A 121 -3.98 16.18 -2.96
CA THR A 121 -4.77 15.10 -2.37
C THR A 121 -3.89 14.27 -1.45
N ILE A 122 -4.43 13.91 -0.29
CA ILE A 122 -3.80 12.96 0.63
C ILE A 122 -4.77 11.79 0.78
N GLY A 123 -4.32 10.58 0.43
CA GLY A 123 -5.15 9.39 0.45
C GLY A 123 -4.67 8.32 1.40
N LEU A 124 -5.63 7.73 2.09
CA LEU A 124 -5.48 6.49 2.85
C LEU A 124 -6.34 5.45 2.14
N PHE A 125 -5.83 4.93 1.04
CA PHE A 125 -6.57 3.97 0.21
C PHE A 125 -6.49 2.58 0.84
N ARG A 126 -7.61 2.04 1.28
CA ARG A 126 -7.67 0.73 1.95
C ARG A 126 -8.86 -0.08 1.50
#